data_113bb41f95ac20b4938bdf457df12c5f
#
_entry.id   113bb41f95ac20b4938bdf457df12c5f
#
_cell.length_a   1.000
_cell.length_b   1.000
_cell.length_c   1.000
_cell.angle_alpha   90.00
_cell.angle_beta   90.00
_cell.angle_gamma   90.00
#
_symmetry.space_group_name_H-M   'P 1'
#
loop_
_entity.id
_entity.type
_entity.pdbx_description
1 polymer ?
#
loop_
_entity_poly.entity_id
_entity_poly.type
_entity_poly.pdbx_seq_one_letter_code
_entity_poly.pdbx_strand_id
1 'polypeptide(L)'
;MIFAGFFAGALCLGLILGDWFYFLRLTPDASRYGCGVARTHDRFTHTTMKQLADRFDAGGILILPHGMARLYQDVNQIVIRQRYRLFALNFRTLWPLKGLIALSPEGDELAVLCRKLTPWSSALFTGIWFAVVAVGTVGALISLYLEGQLTAMGGVALAIGVVGLGLIFLLSGAITIVFAYRLENSRLMIVYQELREVLEGARLPS
;
A
#
# COMPACT_ATOMS: atom_id res chain seq x y z
N MET A 1 2.82 -18.53 -30.42
CA MET A 1 3.48 -18.02 -29.20
C MET A 1 3.09 -16.59 -28.84
N ILE A 2 3.05 -15.64 -29.77
CA ILE A 2 2.71 -14.20 -29.50
C ILE A 2 1.32 -14.04 -28.88
N PHE A 3 0.28 -14.71 -29.37
CA PHE A 3 -1.09 -14.66 -28.82
C PHE A 3 -1.18 -15.19 -27.39
N ALA A 4 -0.44 -16.23 -27.05
CA ALA A 4 -0.42 -16.78 -25.69
C ALA A 4 0.22 -15.79 -24.70
N GLY A 5 1.29 -15.11 -25.10
CA GLY A 5 1.92 -14.06 -24.29
C GLY A 5 1.02 -12.84 -24.10
N PHE A 6 0.33 -12.40 -25.16
CA PHE A 6 -0.63 -11.31 -25.07
C PHE A 6 -1.81 -11.64 -24.16
N PHE A 7 -2.37 -12.86 -24.29
CA PHE A 7 -3.47 -13.32 -23.43
C PHE A 7 -3.03 -13.41 -21.97
N ALA A 8 -1.84 -13.98 -21.68
CA ALA A 8 -1.30 -14.06 -20.32
C ALA A 8 -1.07 -12.66 -19.72
N GLY A 9 -0.55 -11.72 -20.51
CA GLY A 9 -0.37 -10.32 -20.07
C GLY A 9 -1.69 -9.63 -19.77
N ALA A 10 -2.70 -9.78 -20.64
CA ALA A 10 -4.03 -9.22 -20.44
C ALA A 10 -4.71 -9.79 -19.19
N LEU A 11 -4.59 -11.11 -18.96
CA LEU A 11 -5.13 -11.78 -17.77
C LEU A 11 -4.44 -11.29 -16.50
N CYS A 12 -3.12 -11.19 -16.52
CA CYS A 12 -2.35 -10.65 -15.39
C CYS A 12 -2.76 -9.22 -15.04
N LEU A 13 -2.89 -8.36 -16.05
CA LEU A 13 -3.36 -6.98 -15.88
C LEU A 13 -4.77 -6.93 -15.32
N GLY A 14 -5.68 -7.79 -15.81
CA GLY A 14 -7.04 -7.92 -15.31
C GLY A 14 -7.10 -8.34 -13.84
N LEU A 15 -6.24 -9.26 -13.42
CA LEU A 15 -6.14 -9.69 -12.03
C LEU A 15 -5.62 -8.56 -11.12
N ILE A 16 -4.60 -7.82 -11.55
CA ILE A 16 -4.08 -6.66 -10.80
C ILE A 16 -5.15 -5.60 -10.63
N LEU A 17 -5.84 -5.24 -11.71
CA LEU A 17 -6.92 -4.25 -11.68
C LEU A 17 -8.07 -4.73 -10.79
N GLY A 18 -8.46 -6.00 -10.90
CA GLY A 18 -9.51 -6.63 -10.07
C GLY A 18 -9.16 -6.57 -8.58
N ASP A 19 -7.92 -6.91 -8.22
CA ASP A 19 -7.41 -6.83 -6.85
C ASP A 19 -7.46 -5.38 -6.31
N TRP A 20 -7.06 -4.40 -7.12
CA TRP A 20 -7.14 -3.01 -6.73
C TRP A 20 -8.58 -2.53 -6.54
N PHE A 21 -9.49 -2.87 -7.46
CA PHE A 21 -10.91 -2.53 -7.31
C PHE A 21 -11.51 -3.15 -6.06
N TYR A 22 -11.18 -4.41 -5.76
CA TYR A 22 -11.64 -5.06 -4.54
C TYR A 22 -11.05 -4.41 -3.29
N PHE A 23 -9.74 -4.13 -3.29
CA PHE A 23 -9.05 -3.45 -2.19
C PHE A 23 -9.66 -2.08 -1.86
N LEU A 24 -10.09 -1.33 -2.88
CA LEU A 24 -10.67 0.01 -2.70
C LEU A 24 -12.11 0.01 -2.19
N ARG A 25 -12.78 -1.14 -2.16
CA ARG A 25 -14.14 -1.23 -1.62
C ARG A 25 -14.12 -1.05 -0.11
N LEU A 26 -15.18 -0.36 0.38
CA LEU A 26 -15.47 -0.22 1.79
C LEU A 26 -16.58 -1.19 2.23
N THR A 27 -16.50 -2.46 1.80
CA THR A 27 -17.38 -3.53 2.29
C THR A 27 -16.73 -4.21 3.51
N PRO A 28 -17.50 -4.86 4.39
CA PRO A 28 -16.94 -5.55 5.56
C PRO A 28 -15.82 -6.54 5.18
N ASP A 29 -16.04 -7.32 4.14
CA ASP A 29 -15.08 -8.32 3.67
C ASP A 29 -13.81 -7.68 3.09
N ALA A 30 -13.97 -6.61 2.30
CA ALA A 30 -12.84 -5.89 1.72
C ALA A 30 -12.09 -5.01 2.73
N SER A 31 -12.70 -4.69 3.88
CA SER A 31 -12.10 -3.80 4.89
C SER A 31 -10.75 -4.31 5.39
N ARG A 32 -10.63 -5.61 5.63
CA ARG A 32 -9.44 -6.30 6.14
C ARG A 32 -8.53 -6.82 5.04
N TYR A 33 -8.97 -6.73 3.79
CA TYR A 33 -8.20 -7.23 2.65
C TYR A 33 -6.99 -6.35 2.36
N GLY A 34 -5.85 -6.96 2.17
CA GLY A 34 -4.57 -6.34 1.83
C GLY A 34 -3.42 -6.81 2.71
N CYS A 35 -2.21 -6.52 2.26
CA CYS A 35 -0.97 -6.78 2.98
C CYS A 35 -0.67 -5.64 3.96
N GLY A 36 -0.42 -5.96 5.23
CA GLY A 36 -0.07 -4.97 6.26
C GLY A 36 1.37 -4.48 6.08
N VAL A 37 1.55 -3.18 5.87
CA VAL A 37 2.88 -2.57 5.65
C VAL A 37 3.38 -1.74 6.83
N ALA A 38 2.48 -1.20 7.65
CA ALA A 38 2.85 -0.44 8.84
C ALA A 38 1.74 -0.44 9.89
N ARG A 39 2.11 -0.12 11.13
CA ARG A 39 1.18 0.06 12.26
C ARG A 39 1.54 1.34 12.99
N THR A 40 0.51 2.07 13.43
CA THR A 40 0.67 3.28 14.24
C THR A 40 -0.31 3.20 15.40
N HIS A 41 0.16 3.47 16.61
CA HIS A 41 -0.65 3.57 17.81
C HIS A 41 -0.94 5.04 18.06
N ASP A 42 -2.19 5.33 18.46
CA ASP A 42 -2.65 6.67 18.84
C ASP A 42 -3.76 6.53 19.88
N ARG A 43 -4.26 7.66 20.41
CA ARG A 43 -5.38 7.71 21.36
C ARG A 43 -6.30 8.86 20.97
N PHE A 44 -7.61 8.61 21.02
CA PHE A 44 -8.62 9.66 20.96
C PHE A 44 -9.04 10.00 22.39
N THR A 45 -8.78 11.23 22.77
CA THR A 45 -9.15 11.77 24.07
C THR A 45 -10.58 12.37 24.00
N HIS A 46 -11.33 12.23 25.09
CA HIS A 46 -12.69 12.81 25.20
C HIS A 46 -13.72 12.33 24.17
N THR A 47 -13.53 11.18 23.54
CA THR A 47 -14.45 10.62 22.56
C THR A 47 -14.92 9.24 22.97
N THR A 48 -16.22 9.07 23.18
CA THR A 48 -16.82 7.76 23.44
C THR A 48 -17.27 7.10 22.15
N MET A 49 -17.41 5.76 22.14
CA MET A 49 -17.89 5.02 20.96
C MET A 49 -19.25 5.52 20.46
N LYS A 50 -20.13 5.95 21.35
CA LYS A 50 -21.44 6.51 20.98
C LYS A 50 -21.31 7.85 20.26
N GLN A 51 -20.54 8.78 20.81
CA GLN A 51 -20.26 10.08 20.19
C GLN A 51 -19.57 9.92 18.84
N LEU A 52 -18.68 8.95 18.74
CA LEU A 52 -18.02 8.60 17.50
C LEU A 52 -19.02 8.10 16.46
N ALA A 53 -19.94 7.19 16.83
CA ALA A 53 -20.96 6.67 15.94
C ALA A 53 -21.92 7.76 15.43
N ASP A 54 -22.26 8.72 16.28
CA ASP A 54 -23.16 9.84 15.93
C ASP A 54 -22.58 10.80 14.87
N ARG A 55 -21.26 10.72 14.60
CA ARG A 55 -20.60 11.51 13.54
C ARG A 55 -20.71 10.89 12.15
N PHE A 56 -21.05 9.61 12.07
CA PHE A 56 -21.21 8.89 10.82
C PHE A 56 -22.68 8.91 10.38
N ASP A 57 -22.93 8.80 9.08
CA ASP A 57 -24.29 8.67 8.55
C ASP A 57 -24.93 7.31 8.93
N ALA A 58 -26.19 7.13 8.55
CA ALA A 58 -26.91 5.88 8.81
C ALA A 58 -26.26 4.64 8.16
N GLY A 59 -25.42 4.82 7.15
CA GLY A 59 -24.64 3.79 6.48
C GLY A 59 -23.25 3.55 7.11
N GLY A 60 -22.93 4.28 8.20
CA GLY A 60 -21.62 4.28 8.83
C GLY A 60 -20.54 4.96 7.98
N ILE A 61 -20.92 5.86 7.07
CA ILE A 61 -19.99 6.56 6.19
C ILE A 61 -19.81 8.00 6.66
N LEU A 62 -18.56 8.46 6.65
CA LEU A 62 -18.19 9.85 6.87
C LEU A 62 -17.37 10.32 5.67
N ILE A 63 -17.85 11.35 4.99
CA ILE A 63 -17.14 11.96 3.86
C ILE A 63 -16.25 13.07 4.41
N LEU A 64 -14.94 12.95 4.09
CA LEU A 64 -13.91 13.91 4.46
C LEU A 64 -13.45 14.69 3.21
N PRO A 65 -12.84 15.87 3.35
CA PRO A 65 -12.37 16.68 2.22
C PRO A 65 -11.43 15.90 1.28
N HIS A 66 -10.48 15.15 1.83
CA HIS A 66 -9.48 14.39 1.06
C HIS A 66 -9.73 12.88 1.03
N GLY A 67 -10.75 12.38 1.74
CA GLY A 67 -11.00 10.96 1.85
C GLY A 67 -12.41 10.59 2.23
N MET A 68 -12.54 9.38 2.70
CA MET A 68 -13.75 8.87 3.34
C MET A 68 -13.38 7.84 4.41
N ALA A 69 -14.20 7.83 5.46
CA ALA A 69 -14.13 6.86 6.53
C ALA A 69 -15.42 6.04 6.56
N ARG A 70 -15.33 4.76 6.93
CA ARG A 70 -16.48 3.92 7.22
C ARG A 70 -16.29 3.23 8.56
N LEU A 71 -17.28 3.40 9.43
CA LEU A 71 -17.36 2.74 10.72
C LEU A 71 -18.09 1.41 10.61
N TYR A 72 -17.47 0.38 11.17
CA TYR A 72 -18.07 -0.95 11.40
C TYR A 72 -18.23 -1.13 12.90
N GLN A 73 -19.45 -0.84 13.41
CA GLN A 73 -19.74 -0.87 14.84
C GLN A 73 -19.58 -2.28 15.45
N ASP A 74 -20.01 -3.31 14.70
CA ASP A 74 -19.99 -4.70 15.17
C ASP A 74 -18.58 -5.19 15.55
N VAL A 75 -17.55 -4.60 14.95
CA VAL A 75 -16.14 -5.01 15.15
C VAL A 75 -15.26 -3.86 15.68
N ASN A 76 -15.87 -2.73 16.06
CA ASN A 76 -15.17 -1.53 16.54
C ASN A 76 -14.01 -1.11 15.63
N GLN A 77 -14.28 -1.01 14.33
CA GLN A 77 -13.27 -0.67 13.34
C GLN A 77 -13.72 0.48 12.44
N ILE A 78 -12.78 1.35 12.10
CA ILE A 78 -12.96 2.38 11.07
C ILE A 78 -11.99 2.07 9.94
N VAL A 79 -12.50 2.11 8.72
CA VAL A 79 -11.66 2.03 7.52
C VAL A 79 -11.60 3.40 6.88
N ILE A 80 -10.37 3.88 6.67
CA ILE A 80 -10.13 5.14 5.98
C ILE A 80 -9.46 4.89 4.64
N ARG A 81 -9.89 5.65 3.65
CA ARG A 81 -9.23 5.68 2.34
C ARG A 81 -9.23 7.08 1.76
N GLN A 82 -8.30 7.35 0.88
CA GLN A 82 -8.27 8.58 0.10
C GLN A 82 -9.44 8.63 -0.89
N ARG A 83 -9.89 9.85 -1.24
CA ARG A 83 -10.87 10.06 -2.30
C ARG A 83 -10.18 9.97 -3.65
N TYR A 84 -10.56 8.96 -4.43
CA TYR A 84 -10.04 8.81 -5.78
C TYR A 84 -10.85 9.68 -6.75
N ARG A 85 -10.21 10.69 -7.33
CA ARG A 85 -10.75 11.43 -8.46
C ARG A 85 -10.16 10.85 -9.75
N LEU A 86 -11.00 10.23 -10.58
CA LEU A 86 -10.56 9.52 -11.80
C LEU A 86 -9.82 10.43 -12.80
N PHE A 87 -10.08 11.73 -12.79
CA PHE A 87 -9.51 12.69 -13.73
C PHE A 87 -8.54 13.70 -13.13
N ALA A 88 -8.11 13.52 -11.89
CA ALA A 88 -7.05 14.35 -11.34
C ALA A 88 -5.70 13.85 -11.83
N LEU A 89 -4.89 14.71 -12.46
CA LEU A 89 -3.50 14.47 -12.89
C LEU A 89 -2.53 14.28 -11.70
N ASN A 90 -3.02 13.81 -10.57
CA ASN A 90 -2.18 13.50 -9.43
C ASN A 90 -1.48 12.16 -9.70
N PHE A 91 -0.16 12.19 -9.75
CA PHE A 91 0.68 10.99 -9.83
C PHE A 91 0.20 9.97 -8.79
N ARG A 92 -0.41 8.90 -9.26
CA ARG A 92 -0.80 7.76 -8.43
C ARG A 92 0.32 6.76 -8.45
N THR A 93 0.60 6.22 -7.30
CA THR A 93 1.54 5.13 -7.20
C THR A 93 0.85 3.79 -7.44
N LEU A 94 1.63 2.78 -7.80
CA LEU A 94 1.17 1.40 -7.92
C LEU A 94 0.89 0.73 -6.57
N TRP A 95 1.05 1.47 -5.47
CA TRP A 95 0.90 1.00 -4.08
C TRP A 95 -0.11 1.84 -3.29
N PRO A 96 -1.40 1.84 -3.64
CA PRO A 96 -2.40 2.58 -2.88
C PRO A 96 -2.44 2.08 -1.43
N LEU A 97 -2.63 3.01 -0.49
CA LEU A 97 -2.75 2.70 0.93
C LEU A 97 -4.18 2.90 1.43
N LYS A 98 -4.60 1.99 2.31
CA LYS A 98 -5.83 2.04 3.07
C LYS A 98 -5.49 1.91 4.56
N GLY A 99 -6.15 2.70 5.41
CA GLY A 99 -6.02 2.60 6.86
C GLY A 99 -7.14 1.76 7.46
N LEU A 100 -6.81 0.78 8.25
CA LEU A 100 -7.72 0.03 9.11
C LEU A 100 -7.44 0.44 10.56
N ILE A 101 -8.39 1.11 11.18
CA ILE A 101 -8.30 1.62 12.54
C ILE A 101 -9.12 0.70 13.44
N ALA A 102 -8.47 -0.01 14.34
CA ALA A 102 -9.13 -0.76 15.40
C ALA A 102 -9.24 0.13 16.64
N LEU A 103 -10.43 0.17 17.22
CA LEU A 103 -10.77 0.97 18.39
C LEU A 103 -10.94 0.05 19.58
N SER A 104 -10.23 0.35 20.66
CA SER A 104 -10.35 -0.37 21.94
C SER A 104 -10.67 0.63 23.04
N PRO A 105 -11.83 0.51 23.72
CA PRO A 105 -12.16 1.39 24.83
C PRO A 105 -11.22 1.14 26.01
N GLU A 106 -10.54 2.18 26.48
CA GLU A 106 -9.68 2.18 27.67
C GLU A 106 -10.14 3.30 28.63
N GLY A 107 -11.11 2.99 29.49
CA GLY A 107 -11.71 4.00 30.39
C GLY A 107 -12.43 5.10 29.60
N ASP A 108 -12.01 6.35 29.80
CA ASP A 108 -12.58 7.52 29.12
C ASP A 108 -11.87 7.84 27.78
N GLU A 109 -10.91 7.04 27.36
CA GLU A 109 -10.16 7.19 26.12
C GLU A 109 -10.41 6.02 25.18
N LEU A 110 -10.22 6.26 23.89
CA LEU A 110 -10.21 5.21 22.87
C LEU A 110 -8.78 4.97 22.41
N ALA A 111 -8.24 3.80 22.74
CA ALA A 111 -6.98 3.37 22.14
C ALA A 111 -7.18 3.03 20.67
N VAL A 112 -6.30 3.54 19.84
CA VAL A 112 -6.38 3.49 18.39
C VAL A 112 -5.19 2.74 17.82
N LEU A 113 -5.45 1.65 17.12
CA LEU A 113 -4.45 0.93 16.34
C LEU A 113 -4.74 1.11 14.85
N CYS A 114 -3.99 1.98 14.20
CA CYS A 114 -4.08 2.18 12.76
C CYS A 114 -3.11 1.23 12.03
N ARG A 115 -3.65 0.29 11.25
CA ARG A 115 -2.91 -0.60 10.37
C ARG A 115 -3.01 -0.09 8.93
N LYS A 116 -1.86 0.10 8.29
CA LYS A 116 -1.79 0.53 6.89
C LYS A 116 -1.68 -0.70 6.01
N LEU A 117 -2.60 -0.81 5.06
CA LEU A 117 -2.72 -1.94 4.15
C LEU A 117 -2.43 -1.48 2.71
N THR A 118 -1.83 -2.37 1.91
CA THR A 118 -1.66 -2.24 0.44
C THR A 118 -2.25 -3.46 -0.26
N PRO A 119 -2.68 -3.39 -1.53
CA PRO A 119 -3.17 -4.54 -2.27
C PRO A 119 -2.16 -5.68 -2.31
N TRP A 120 -2.63 -6.92 -2.29
CA TRP A 120 -1.77 -8.09 -2.39
C TRP A 120 -1.02 -8.15 -3.72
N SER A 121 -1.67 -7.75 -4.83
CA SER A 121 -1.03 -7.68 -6.14
C SER A 121 0.19 -6.76 -6.14
N SER A 122 0.11 -5.58 -5.48
CA SER A 122 1.23 -4.64 -5.38
C SER A 122 2.40 -5.23 -4.59
N ALA A 123 2.12 -5.88 -3.45
CA ALA A 123 3.14 -6.53 -2.64
C ALA A 123 3.80 -7.70 -3.37
N LEU A 124 2.98 -8.56 -4.01
CA LEU A 124 3.45 -9.72 -4.76
C LEU A 124 4.28 -9.31 -5.97
N PHE A 125 3.78 -8.35 -6.77
CA PHE A 125 4.50 -7.84 -7.94
C PHE A 125 5.87 -7.28 -7.56
N THR A 126 5.92 -6.53 -6.47
CA THR A 126 7.17 -6.01 -5.91
C THR A 126 8.13 -7.13 -5.53
N GLY A 127 7.65 -8.14 -4.78
CA GLY A 127 8.47 -9.28 -4.39
C GLY A 127 8.99 -10.08 -5.58
N ILE A 128 8.13 -10.36 -6.57
CA ILE A 128 8.52 -11.06 -7.81
C ILE A 128 9.58 -10.25 -8.57
N TRP A 129 9.39 -8.93 -8.70
CA TRP A 129 10.36 -8.09 -9.41
C TRP A 129 11.75 -8.16 -8.76
N PHE A 130 11.83 -8.03 -7.42
CA PHE A 130 13.10 -8.17 -6.70
C PHE A 130 13.70 -9.56 -6.85
N ALA A 131 12.88 -10.60 -6.77
CA ALA A 131 13.32 -11.98 -6.96
C ALA A 131 13.88 -12.20 -8.37
N VAL A 132 13.21 -11.70 -9.41
CA VAL A 132 13.66 -11.83 -10.81
C VAL A 132 15.00 -11.13 -11.01
N VAL A 133 15.17 -9.91 -10.48
CA VAL A 133 16.46 -9.19 -10.60
C VAL A 133 17.57 -9.93 -9.86
N ALA A 134 17.32 -10.37 -8.63
CA ALA A 134 18.32 -11.08 -7.83
C ALA A 134 18.72 -12.44 -8.48
N VAL A 135 17.72 -13.25 -8.82
CA VAL A 135 17.94 -14.57 -9.45
C VAL A 135 18.57 -14.41 -10.83
N GLY A 136 18.13 -13.43 -11.62
CA GLY A 136 18.72 -13.12 -12.93
C GLY A 136 20.19 -12.71 -12.84
N THR A 137 20.53 -11.88 -11.84
CA THR A 137 21.94 -11.49 -11.60
C THR A 137 22.80 -12.70 -11.23
N VAL A 138 22.33 -13.55 -10.32
CA VAL A 138 23.03 -14.77 -9.91
C VAL A 138 23.13 -15.76 -11.08
N GLY A 139 22.03 -15.95 -11.83
CA GLY A 139 22.01 -16.82 -13.01
C GLY A 139 23.00 -16.38 -14.09
N ALA A 140 23.10 -15.08 -14.34
CA ALA A 140 24.07 -14.52 -15.27
C ALA A 140 25.53 -14.80 -14.82
N LEU A 141 25.82 -14.68 -13.52
CA LEU A 141 27.15 -15.00 -12.99
C LEU A 141 27.48 -16.50 -13.13
N ILE A 142 26.49 -17.35 -12.84
CA ILE A 142 26.68 -18.82 -13.02
C ILE A 142 26.96 -19.16 -14.49
N SER A 143 26.22 -18.55 -15.44
CA SER A 143 26.43 -18.76 -16.87
C SER A 143 27.83 -18.32 -17.29
N LEU A 144 28.28 -17.14 -16.87
CA LEU A 144 29.64 -16.66 -17.14
C LEU A 144 30.73 -17.60 -16.57
N TYR A 145 30.47 -18.19 -15.40
CA TYR A 145 31.40 -19.17 -14.80
C TYR A 145 31.46 -20.46 -15.61
N LEU A 146 30.31 -21.03 -15.98
CA LEU A 146 30.22 -22.28 -16.73
C LEU A 146 30.81 -22.17 -18.15
N GLU A 147 30.68 -20.99 -18.77
CA GLU A 147 31.25 -20.67 -20.07
C GLU A 147 32.77 -20.39 -20.01
N GLY A 148 33.39 -20.41 -18.82
CA GLY A 148 34.83 -20.13 -18.63
C GLY A 148 35.17 -18.64 -18.84
N GLN A 149 34.19 -17.77 -19.01
CA GLN A 149 34.43 -16.34 -19.29
C GLN A 149 35.05 -15.60 -18.09
N LEU A 150 34.84 -16.09 -16.87
CA LEU A 150 35.44 -15.49 -15.67
C LEU A 150 36.97 -15.69 -15.59
N THR A 151 37.50 -16.71 -16.22
CA THR A 151 38.94 -16.98 -16.26
C THR A 151 39.64 -16.30 -17.44
N ALA A 152 38.86 -15.77 -18.38
CA ALA A 152 39.40 -15.03 -19.52
C ALA A 152 39.86 -13.62 -19.09
N MET A 153 40.75 -13.03 -19.89
CA MET A 153 41.23 -11.67 -19.67
C MET A 153 40.06 -10.68 -19.71
N GLY A 154 39.77 -10.01 -18.58
CA GLY A 154 38.61 -9.14 -18.44
C GLY A 154 37.34 -9.76 -17.82
N GLY A 155 37.32 -11.09 -17.57
CA GLY A 155 36.15 -11.78 -17.01
C GLY A 155 35.74 -11.26 -15.62
N VAL A 156 36.72 -10.89 -14.79
CA VAL A 156 36.45 -10.27 -13.47
C VAL A 156 35.76 -8.90 -13.64
N ALA A 157 36.18 -8.08 -14.59
CA ALA A 157 35.54 -6.80 -14.87
C ALA A 157 34.10 -6.99 -15.34
N LEU A 158 33.83 -8.00 -16.19
CA LEU A 158 32.49 -8.37 -16.63
C LEU A 158 31.59 -8.79 -15.44
N ALA A 159 32.11 -9.64 -14.54
CA ALA A 159 31.37 -10.07 -13.35
C ALA A 159 31.01 -8.90 -12.43
N ILE A 160 31.99 -7.99 -12.20
CA ILE A 160 31.73 -6.76 -11.43
C ILE A 160 30.66 -5.91 -12.11
N GLY A 161 30.68 -5.80 -13.45
CA GLY A 161 29.66 -5.10 -14.22
C GLY A 161 28.26 -5.69 -14.04
N VAL A 162 28.12 -7.02 -14.10
CA VAL A 162 26.85 -7.73 -13.90
C VAL A 162 26.32 -7.52 -12.48
N VAL A 163 27.18 -7.68 -11.46
CA VAL A 163 26.79 -7.45 -10.06
C VAL A 163 26.42 -5.98 -9.84
N GLY A 164 27.23 -5.05 -10.36
CA GLY A 164 26.99 -3.62 -10.26
C GLY A 164 25.63 -3.22 -10.86
N LEU A 165 25.32 -3.74 -12.05
CA LEU A 165 24.05 -3.52 -12.73
C LEU A 165 22.86 -4.08 -11.91
N GLY A 166 22.97 -5.31 -11.43
CA GLY A 166 21.98 -5.93 -10.56
C GLY A 166 21.71 -5.10 -9.29
N LEU A 167 22.76 -4.64 -8.63
CA LEU A 167 22.64 -3.77 -7.45
C LEU A 167 21.98 -2.43 -7.78
N ILE A 168 22.32 -1.80 -8.90
CA ILE A 168 21.69 -0.56 -9.34
C ILE A 168 20.17 -0.76 -9.54
N PHE A 169 19.76 -1.85 -10.18
CA PHE A 169 18.33 -2.17 -10.35
C PHE A 169 17.64 -2.43 -9.00
N LEU A 170 18.24 -3.18 -8.09
CA LEU A 170 17.67 -3.42 -6.76
C LEU A 170 17.56 -2.13 -5.95
N LEU A 171 18.58 -1.28 -5.95
CA LEU A 171 18.57 -0.01 -5.25
C LEU A 171 17.53 0.97 -5.84
N SER A 172 17.46 1.08 -7.17
CA SER A 172 16.46 1.94 -7.83
C SER A 172 15.04 1.50 -7.51
N GLY A 173 14.77 0.19 -7.50
CA GLY A 173 13.49 -0.38 -7.08
C GLY A 173 13.17 -0.05 -5.62
N ALA A 174 14.13 -0.24 -4.71
CA ALA A 174 13.94 0.08 -3.29
C ALA A 174 13.64 1.57 -3.08
N ILE A 175 14.37 2.47 -3.74
CA ILE A 175 14.13 3.92 -3.69
C ILE A 175 12.72 4.25 -4.20
N THR A 176 12.32 3.65 -5.32
CA THR A 176 10.99 3.87 -5.91
C THR A 176 9.87 3.46 -4.94
N ILE A 177 10.01 2.30 -4.28
CA ILE A 177 9.01 1.81 -3.31
C ILE A 177 8.95 2.73 -2.08
N VAL A 178 10.11 3.12 -1.53
CA VAL A 178 10.16 4.03 -0.38
C VAL A 178 9.52 5.38 -0.71
N PHE A 179 9.79 5.92 -1.89
CA PHE A 179 9.19 7.17 -2.35
C PHE A 179 7.67 7.04 -2.53
N ALA A 180 7.22 5.98 -3.20
CA ALA A 180 5.81 5.69 -3.40
C ALA A 180 5.07 5.52 -2.06
N TYR A 181 5.67 4.76 -1.11
CA TYR A 181 5.13 4.59 0.22
C TYR A 181 5.01 5.93 0.97
N ARG A 182 6.05 6.77 0.95
CA ARG A 182 6.02 8.09 1.60
C ARG A 182 4.92 8.97 1.04
N LEU A 183 4.76 9.00 -0.27
CA LEU A 183 3.74 9.79 -0.95
C LEU A 183 2.32 9.34 -0.57
N GLU A 184 2.04 8.03 -0.63
CA GLU A 184 0.73 7.50 -0.27
C GLU A 184 0.46 7.59 1.23
N ASN A 185 1.50 7.39 2.05
CA ASN A 185 1.39 7.53 3.49
C ASN A 185 1.06 8.97 3.91
N SER A 186 1.71 9.98 3.33
CA SER A 186 1.40 11.39 3.63
C SER A 186 -0.05 11.73 3.30
N ARG A 187 -0.56 11.26 2.15
CA ARG A 187 -1.96 11.45 1.76
C ARG A 187 -2.94 10.74 2.70
N LEU A 188 -2.63 9.50 3.11
CA LEU A 188 -3.45 8.76 4.06
C LEU A 188 -3.47 9.44 5.44
N MET A 189 -2.33 9.99 5.86
CA MET A 189 -2.24 10.73 7.13
C MET A 189 -3.04 12.03 7.14
N ILE A 190 -3.17 12.72 6.01
CA ILE A 190 -4.09 13.87 5.88
C ILE A 190 -5.53 13.43 6.18
N VAL A 191 -5.99 12.34 5.55
CA VAL A 191 -7.33 11.79 5.80
C VAL A 191 -7.49 11.36 7.26
N TYR A 192 -6.46 10.79 7.86
CA TYR A 192 -6.47 10.41 9.28
C TYR A 192 -6.60 11.63 10.20
N GLN A 193 -5.86 12.70 9.92
CA GLN A 193 -5.94 13.95 10.69
C GLN A 193 -7.32 14.61 10.56
N GLU A 194 -7.88 14.68 9.35
CA GLU A 194 -9.24 15.17 9.14
C GLU A 194 -10.28 14.36 9.94
N LEU A 195 -10.14 13.02 9.93
CA LEU A 195 -10.98 12.15 10.74
C LEU A 195 -10.86 12.49 12.23
N ARG A 196 -9.63 12.64 12.72
CA ARG A 196 -9.35 12.98 14.12
C ARG A 196 -9.98 14.31 14.51
N GLU A 197 -9.82 15.36 13.70
CA GLU A 197 -10.39 16.67 13.93
C GLU A 197 -11.93 16.62 14.02
N VAL A 198 -12.60 15.86 13.15
CA VAL A 198 -14.05 15.66 13.21
C VAL A 198 -14.47 14.92 14.48
N LEU A 199 -13.72 13.91 14.90
CA LEU A 199 -14.04 13.10 16.06
C LEU A 199 -13.78 13.82 17.38
N GLU A 200 -12.70 14.59 17.47
CA GLU A 200 -12.36 15.39 18.66
C GLU A 200 -13.14 16.72 18.73
N GLY A 201 -14.00 17.01 17.78
CA GLY A 201 -14.87 18.18 17.77
C GLY A 201 -14.19 19.47 17.31
N ALA A 202 -12.97 19.43 16.81
CA ALA A 202 -12.35 20.53 16.12
C ALA A 202 -13.13 20.82 14.84
N ARG A 203 -13.66 22.05 14.68
CA ARG A 203 -14.40 22.45 13.47
C ARG A 203 -13.45 22.38 12.29
N LEU A 204 -13.81 21.60 11.26
CA LEU A 204 -13.14 21.70 9.96
C LEU A 204 -13.22 23.17 9.49
N PRO A 205 -12.12 23.79 9.06
CA PRO A 205 -12.18 25.07 8.39
C PRO A 205 -13.05 24.93 7.13
N SER A 206 -14.08 25.73 7.07
CA SER A 206 -15.04 25.81 5.96
C SER A 206 -14.38 26.27 4.66
#